data_35eaa750a6404210a5737769706828d2
#
_entry.id   35eaa750a6404210a5737769706828d2
#
_cell.length_a   1.000
_cell.length_b   1.000
_cell.length_c   1.000
_cell.angle_alpha   90.00
_cell.angle_beta   90.00
_cell.angle_gamma   90.00
#
_symmetry.space_group_name_H-M   'P 1'
#
loop_
_entity.id
_entity.type
_entity.pdbx_description
1 polymer ?
#
loop_
_entity_poly.entity_id
_entity_poly.type
_entity_poly.pdbx_seq_one_letter_code
_entity_poly.pdbx_strand_id
1 'polypeptide(L)'
;MIEIKNIEKKFGDNHVLKNLSFLFERGKTNLIIGESGSGKTTLIKILIGLHKIDSGTVLFDDINLNTIKLKEQRKLRQEIGMLFQAGALYDYMSVEENIMFPLSMFTNKTEEEKLERVNFCLKRVNLEGQNNLLPSELSGGMTKRVAIARAIVMQPKYLFCDEPNSGLDPKTAIVIDNLIQEITKEYNITTIVNTHDMNSVMEIGENIAFINHGEIWWTGNKEELLNSDNKELNNFVFASELFKRLR
;
A
#
# COMPACT_ATOMS: atom_id res chain seq x y z
N MET A 1 13.11 -4.60 -2.84
CA MET A 1 12.63 -4.99 -1.49
C MET A 1 12.79 -3.85 -0.51
N ILE A 2 12.05 -3.87 0.63
CA ILE A 2 12.23 -2.88 1.69
C ILE A 2 12.52 -3.64 2.97
N GLU A 3 13.56 -3.23 3.72
CA GLU A 3 13.89 -3.83 5.00
C GLU A 3 13.87 -2.78 6.11
N ILE A 4 13.18 -3.09 7.20
CA ILE A 4 13.20 -2.28 8.41
C ILE A 4 13.93 -3.03 9.51
N LYS A 5 14.79 -2.31 10.25
CA LYS A 5 15.59 -2.88 11.35
C LYS A 5 15.49 -2.02 12.59
N ASN A 6 14.96 -2.59 13.65
CA ASN A 6 14.88 -2.01 14.99
C ASN A 6 14.30 -0.57 14.98
N ILE A 7 13.23 -0.36 14.19
CA ILE A 7 12.62 0.96 14.06
C ILE A 7 11.90 1.34 15.34
N GLU A 8 12.18 2.57 15.79
CA GLU A 8 11.45 3.22 16.87
C GLU A 8 10.85 4.54 16.41
N LYS A 9 9.65 4.84 16.92
CA LYS A 9 8.98 6.13 16.72
C LYS A 9 8.17 6.55 17.93
N LYS A 10 8.46 7.78 18.38
CA LYS A 10 7.71 8.46 19.45
C LYS A 10 7.10 9.76 18.94
N PHE A 11 5.98 10.15 19.50
CA PHE A 11 5.38 11.47 19.37
C PHE A 11 5.11 12.00 20.79
N GLY A 12 5.98 12.90 21.26
CA GLY A 12 6.00 13.29 22.67
C GLY A 12 6.26 12.06 23.56
N ASP A 13 5.40 11.82 24.54
CA ASP A 13 5.50 10.68 25.45
C ASP A 13 4.90 9.38 24.85
N ASN A 14 4.22 9.46 23.72
CA ASN A 14 3.59 8.30 23.11
C ASN A 14 4.60 7.51 22.24
N HIS A 15 4.97 6.31 22.68
CA HIS A 15 5.85 5.39 21.96
C HIS A 15 5.02 4.53 20.99
N VAL A 16 4.93 4.96 19.74
CA VAL A 16 4.02 4.39 18.73
C VAL A 16 4.60 3.16 18.05
N LEU A 17 5.91 3.16 17.72
CA LEU A 17 6.59 1.99 17.15
C LEU A 17 7.78 1.63 18.04
N LYS A 18 7.91 0.33 18.35
CA LYS A 18 8.84 -0.20 19.34
C LYS A 18 9.63 -1.37 18.73
N ASN A 19 10.88 -1.09 18.36
CA ASN A 19 11.84 -2.11 17.89
C ASN A 19 11.31 -2.98 16.73
N LEU A 20 10.65 -2.35 15.72
CA LEU A 20 10.11 -3.09 14.57
C LEU A 20 11.22 -3.52 13.61
N SER A 21 11.21 -4.81 13.26
CA SER A 21 12.09 -5.36 12.21
C SER A 21 11.28 -6.28 11.30
N PHE A 22 11.31 -6.03 9.97
CA PHE A 22 10.59 -6.82 8.98
C PHE A 22 11.20 -6.65 7.59
N LEU A 23 11.07 -7.67 6.75
CA LEU A 23 11.47 -7.65 5.35
C LEU A 23 10.23 -7.68 4.45
N PHE A 24 10.02 -6.61 3.70
CA PHE A 24 9.01 -6.55 2.65
C PHE A 24 9.61 -7.07 1.35
N GLU A 25 9.16 -8.23 0.94
CA GLU A 25 9.72 -8.97 -0.18
C GLU A 25 9.27 -8.41 -1.53
N ARG A 26 10.16 -8.42 -2.52
CA ARG A 26 9.86 -8.03 -3.90
C ARG A 26 9.00 -9.10 -4.58
N GLY A 27 8.07 -8.66 -5.45
CA GLY A 27 7.17 -9.53 -6.19
C GLY A 27 6.08 -10.17 -5.33
N LYS A 28 5.97 -9.77 -4.05
CA LYS A 28 4.94 -10.23 -3.13
C LYS A 28 4.05 -9.10 -2.65
N THR A 29 2.81 -9.44 -2.31
CA THR A 29 1.94 -8.61 -1.50
C THR A 29 2.30 -8.80 -0.03
N ASN A 30 2.93 -7.77 0.53
CA ASN A 30 3.30 -7.74 1.94
C ASN A 30 2.21 -7.01 2.72
N LEU A 31 1.61 -7.66 3.69
CA LEU A 31 0.53 -7.09 4.48
C LEU A 31 1.00 -6.65 5.86
N ILE A 32 0.54 -5.49 6.28
CA ILE A 32 0.65 -5.00 7.65
C ILE A 32 -0.75 -5.05 8.24
N ILE A 33 -0.98 -5.94 9.20
CA ILE A 33 -2.28 -6.14 9.85
C ILE A 33 -2.22 -5.80 11.33
N GLY A 34 -3.37 -5.57 11.95
CA GLY A 34 -3.49 -5.29 13.37
C GLY A 34 -4.65 -4.33 13.67
N GLU A 35 -4.92 -4.12 14.95
CA GLU A 35 -5.99 -3.25 15.40
C GLU A 35 -5.80 -1.78 15.00
N SER A 36 -6.89 -1.01 15.03
CA SER A 36 -6.81 0.45 14.86
C SER A 36 -5.93 1.05 15.97
N GLY A 37 -5.04 1.96 15.57
CA GLY A 37 -4.10 2.58 16.51
C GLY A 37 -2.83 1.76 16.83
N SER A 38 -2.64 0.56 16.29
CA SER A 38 -1.45 -0.26 16.53
C SER A 38 -0.13 0.27 15.92
N GLY A 39 -0.18 1.35 15.11
CA GLY A 39 1.02 1.97 14.51
C GLY A 39 1.17 1.77 13.00
N LYS A 40 0.30 1.00 12.32
CA LYS A 40 0.39 0.66 10.89
C LYS A 40 0.54 1.88 9.97
N THR A 41 -0.37 2.85 10.08
CA THR A 41 -0.33 4.08 9.27
C THR A 41 0.92 4.92 9.58
N THR A 42 1.42 4.90 10.82
CA THR A 42 2.68 5.55 11.18
C THR A 42 3.86 4.90 10.48
N LEU A 43 3.89 3.56 10.43
CA LEU A 43 4.91 2.82 9.70
C LEU A 43 4.87 3.17 8.20
N ILE A 44 3.70 3.16 7.57
CA ILE A 44 3.57 3.58 6.16
C ILE A 44 4.10 5.00 5.95
N LYS A 45 3.72 5.96 6.80
CA LYS A 45 4.20 7.34 6.71
C LYS A 45 5.72 7.47 6.86
N ILE A 46 6.35 6.60 7.64
CA ILE A 46 7.81 6.51 7.72
C ILE A 46 8.39 5.98 6.41
N LEU A 47 7.85 4.88 5.89
CA LEU A 47 8.36 4.24 4.67
C LEU A 47 8.27 5.17 3.46
N ILE A 48 7.19 5.95 3.30
CA ILE A 48 7.09 6.95 2.22
C ILE A 48 7.84 8.26 2.51
N GLY A 49 8.55 8.34 3.65
CA GLY A 49 9.41 9.46 4.03
C GLY A 49 8.67 10.70 4.49
N LEU A 50 7.43 10.58 5.01
CA LEU A 50 6.67 11.68 5.64
C LEU A 50 7.04 11.87 7.11
N HIS A 51 7.44 10.81 7.80
CA HIS A 51 7.93 10.86 9.16
C HIS A 51 9.36 10.32 9.23
N LYS A 52 10.19 10.94 10.08
CA LYS A 52 11.51 10.41 10.43
C LYS A 52 11.36 9.41 11.56
N ILE A 53 12.18 8.38 11.55
CA ILE A 53 12.34 7.47 12.69
C ILE A 53 13.20 8.12 13.76
N ASP A 54 13.08 7.66 15.00
CA ASP A 54 13.90 8.12 16.11
C ASP A 54 15.17 7.24 16.28
N SER A 55 15.04 5.93 15.99
CA SER A 55 16.17 5.01 15.87
C SER A 55 15.88 3.87 14.89
N GLY A 56 16.89 3.08 14.56
CA GLY A 56 16.80 1.97 13.61
C GLY A 56 17.19 2.35 12.19
N THR A 57 16.79 1.51 11.21
CA THR A 57 17.17 1.67 9.79
C THR A 57 16.04 1.28 8.87
N VAL A 58 15.85 2.05 7.78
CA VAL A 58 14.95 1.75 6.67
C VAL A 58 15.77 1.65 5.40
N LEU A 59 15.79 0.47 4.78
CA LEU A 59 16.51 0.21 3.53
C LEU A 59 15.52 -0.03 2.38
N PHE A 60 15.68 0.71 1.30
CA PHE A 60 15.04 0.47 0.00
C PHE A 60 16.08 -0.12 -0.93
N ASP A 61 16.02 -1.44 -1.14
CA ASP A 61 17.14 -2.22 -1.69
C ASP A 61 18.44 -1.86 -0.90
N ASP A 62 19.43 -1.23 -1.53
CA ASP A 62 20.69 -0.81 -0.88
C ASP A 62 20.66 0.65 -0.38
N ILE A 63 19.53 1.35 -0.51
CA ILE A 63 19.40 2.78 -0.20
C ILE A 63 18.87 2.95 1.23
N ASN A 64 19.69 3.51 2.13
CA ASN A 64 19.24 3.84 3.49
C ASN A 64 18.49 5.18 3.51
N LEU A 65 17.16 5.12 3.71
CA LEU A 65 16.26 6.30 3.72
C LEU A 65 16.70 7.36 4.75
N ASN A 66 17.34 6.96 5.84
CA ASN A 66 17.70 7.85 6.94
C ASN A 66 18.93 8.70 6.62
N THR A 67 19.82 8.25 5.73
CA THR A 67 21.11 8.88 5.46
C THR A 67 21.19 9.56 4.09
N ILE A 68 20.26 9.27 3.18
CA ILE A 68 20.26 9.88 1.85
C ILE A 68 19.93 11.35 1.86
N LYS A 69 20.52 12.11 0.93
CA LYS A 69 20.29 13.55 0.75
C LYS A 69 18.90 13.81 0.18
N LEU A 70 18.36 15.01 0.37
CA LEU A 70 17.05 15.42 -0.13
C LEU A 70 16.84 15.17 -1.63
N LYS A 71 17.89 15.34 -2.46
CA LYS A 71 17.83 15.06 -3.91
C LYS A 71 17.58 13.57 -4.19
N GLU A 72 18.20 12.68 -3.43
CA GLU A 72 18.05 11.22 -3.53
C GLU A 72 16.70 10.77 -2.99
N GLN A 73 16.22 11.39 -1.88
CA GLN A 73 14.86 11.14 -1.38
C GLN A 73 13.78 11.50 -2.41
N ARG A 74 13.96 12.62 -3.14
CA ARG A 74 13.03 12.99 -4.23
C ARG A 74 13.00 11.95 -5.35
N LYS A 75 14.18 11.41 -5.73
CA LYS A 75 14.25 10.33 -6.73
C LYS A 75 13.58 9.05 -6.23
N LEU A 76 13.85 8.65 -4.99
CA LEU A 76 13.21 7.47 -4.40
C LEU A 76 11.68 7.60 -4.36
N ARG A 77 11.15 8.80 -4.03
CA ARG A 77 9.70 9.05 -4.04
C ARG A 77 9.06 8.91 -5.42
N GLN A 78 9.80 9.17 -6.51
CA GLN A 78 9.30 8.93 -7.88
C GLN A 78 9.19 7.44 -8.21
N GLU A 79 9.90 6.57 -7.46
CA GLU A 79 9.82 5.12 -7.57
C GLU A 79 8.73 4.52 -6.66
N ILE A 80 7.98 5.36 -5.92
CA ILE A 80 6.91 4.96 -5.00
C ILE A 80 5.57 5.33 -5.61
N GLY A 81 4.69 4.34 -5.78
CA GLY A 81 3.27 4.54 -6.00
C GLY A 81 2.51 4.49 -4.67
N MET A 82 1.49 5.34 -4.52
CA MET A 82 0.68 5.38 -3.29
C MET A 82 -0.80 5.37 -3.60
N LEU A 83 -1.52 4.41 -3.03
CA LEU A 83 -2.97 4.36 -2.95
C LEU A 83 -3.41 4.73 -1.53
N PHE A 84 -4.01 5.91 -1.39
CA PHE A 84 -4.56 6.38 -0.13
C PHE A 84 -5.96 5.80 0.13
N GLN A 85 -6.36 5.71 1.39
CA GLN A 85 -7.65 5.17 1.82
C GLN A 85 -8.85 5.78 1.08
N ALA A 86 -8.91 7.10 0.87
CA ALA A 86 -9.96 7.77 0.12
C ALA A 86 -9.68 7.93 -1.38
N GLY A 87 -8.61 7.30 -1.92
CA GLY A 87 -8.15 7.51 -3.30
C GLY A 87 -7.37 8.81 -3.48
N ALA A 88 -7.72 9.87 -2.77
CA ALA A 88 -7.10 11.21 -2.82
C ALA A 88 -6.96 11.75 -4.27
N LEU A 89 -8.00 11.60 -5.08
CA LEU A 89 -8.07 12.23 -6.40
C LEU A 89 -8.28 13.75 -6.25
N TYR A 90 -7.80 14.50 -7.22
CA TYR A 90 -8.08 15.93 -7.32
C TYR A 90 -9.46 16.14 -7.94
N ASP A 91 -10.40 16.64 -7.17
CA ASP A 91 -11.84 16.73 -7.55
C ASP A 91 -12.11 17.61 -8.78
N TYR A 92 -11.24 18.57 -9.05
CA TYR A 92 -11.34 19.50 -10.19
C TYR A 92 -10.61 18.99 -11.45
N MET A 93 -9.93 17.85 -11.38
CA MET A 93 -9.25 17.21 -12.49
C MET A 93 -10.05 16.01 -12.98
N SER A 94 -10.07 15.80 -14.31
CA SER A 94 -10.61 14.59 -14.91
C SER A 94 -9.82 13.33 -14.48
N VAL A 95 -10.34 12.16 -14.80
CA VAL A 95 -9.65 10.86 -14.61
C VAL A 95 -8.29 10.88 -15.33
N GLU A 96 -8.26 11.34 -16.59
CA GLU A 96 -7.02 11.47 -17.37
C GLU A 96 -6.00 12.37 -16.68
N GLU A 97 -6.43 13.58 -16.31
CA GLU A 97 -5.56 14.56 -15.65
C GLU A 97 -5.04 14.07 -14.31
N ASN A 98 -5.87 13.40 -13.50
CA ASN A 98 -5.45 12.77 -12.25
C ASN A 98 -4.33 11.74 -12.45
N ILE A 99 -4.47 10.88 -13.48
CA ILE A 99 -3.46 9.83 -13.77
C ILE A 99 -2.23 10.46 -14.42
N MET A 100 -2.39 11.46 -15.29
CA MET A 100 -1.31 12.16 -15.99
C MET A 100 -0.46 13.03 -15.06
N PHE A 101 -1.03 13.51 -13.96
CA PHE A 101 -0.40 14.48 -13.06
C PHE A 101 1.04 14.10 -12.64
N PRO A 102 1.33 12.88 -12.17
CA PRO A 102 2.71 12.50 -11.84
C PRO A 102 3.66 12.55 -13.04
N LEU A 103 3.21 12.17 -14.23
CA LEU A 103 4.02 12.23 -15.46
C LEU A 103 4.39 13.68 -15.81
N SER A 104 3.42 14.60 -15.68
CA SER A 104 3.63 16.03 -15.97
C SER A 104 4.57 16.70 -14.97
N MET A 105 4.55 16.24 -13.70
CA MET A 105 5.42 16.78 -12.65
C MET A 105 6.86 16.27 -12.71
N PHE A 106 7.08 15.03 -13.17
CA PHE A 106 8.34 14.34 -12.95
C PHE A 106 9.01 13.83 -14.23
N THR A 107 8.41 14.04 -15.41
CA THR A 107 8.97 13.60 -16.68
C THR A 107 8.98 14.71 -17.73
N ASN A 108 9.84 14.58 -18.74
CA ASN A 108 9.88 15.44 -19.91
C ASN A 108 9.20 14.80 -21.13
N LYS A 109 8.27 13.85 -20.92
CA LYS A 109 7.51 13.19 -21.99
C LYS A 109 6.61 14.19 -22.72
N THR A 110 6.38 13.95 -24.02
CA THR A 110 5.38 14.70 -24.80
C THR A 110 3.98 14.41 -24.27
N GLU A 111 3.01 15.28 -24.60
CA GLU A 111 1.61 15.05 -24.21
C GLU A 111 1.05 13.73 -24.81
N GLU A 112 1.46 13.40 -26.04
CA GLU A 112 1.08 12.13 -26.69
C GLU A 112 1.61 10.90 -25.93
N GLU A 113 2.89 10.92 -25.54
CA GLU A 113 3.50 9.84 -24.74
C GLU A 113 2.86 9.69 -23.37
N LYS A 114 2.47 10.82 -22.73
CA LYS A 114 1.77 10.81 -21.45
C LYS A 114 0.38 10.21 -21.61
N LEU A 115 -0.37 10.64 -22.64
CA LEU A 115 -1.72 10.16 -22.93
C LEU A 115 -1.72 8.66 -23.25
N GLU A 116 -0.77 8.19 -24.05
CA GLU A 116 -0.59 6.77 -24.32
C GLU A 116 -0.39 5.97 -23.02
N ARG A 117 0.47 6.49 -22.12
CA ARG A 117 0.72 5.85 -20.84
C ARG A 117 -0.50 5.87 -19.92
N VAL A 118 -1.29 6.96 -19.91
CA VAL A 118 -2.55 7.07 -19.17
C VAL A 118 -3.55 6.02 -19.68
N ASN A 119 -3.73 5.93 -21.00
CA ASN A 119 -4.65 4.96 -21.61
C ASN A 119 -4.24 3.51 -21.32
N PHE A 120 -2.95 3.23 -21.34
CA PHE A 120 -2.43 1.93 -20.89
C PHE A 120 -2.81 1.63 -19.44
N CYS A 121 -2.64 2.59 -18.53
CA CYS A 121 -3.02 2.41 -17.12
C CYS A 121 -4.54 2.26 -16.94
N LEU A 122 -5.35 3.03 -17.67
CA LEU A 122 -6.82 2.89 -17.66
C LEU A 122 -7.27 1.51 -18.13
N LYS A 123 -6.67 1.01 -19.19
CA LYS A 123 -6.90 -0.36 -19.66
C LYS A 123 -6.56 -1.38 -18.58
N ARG A 124 -5.41 -1.23 -17.92
CA ARG A 124 -4.94 -2.15 -16.88
C ARG A 124 -5.88 -2.25 -15.68
N VAL A 125 -6.61 -1.16 -15.40
CA VAL A 125 -7.61 -1.13 -14.31
C VAL A 125 -9.06 -1.30 -14.79
N ASN A 126 -9.29 -1.73 -16.04
CA ASN A 126 -10.60 -1.91 -16.65
C ASN A 126 -11.49 -0.64 -16.61
N LEU A 127 -10.91 0.51 -16.99
CA LEU A 127 -11.58 1.82 -17.09
C LEU A 127 -11.30 2.50 -18.45
N GLU A 128 -11.18 1.73 -19.53
CA GLU A 128 -10.98 2.26 -20.88
C GLU A 128 -12.12 3.22 -21.27
N GLY A 129 -11.75 4.34 -21.88
CA GLY A 129 -12.70 5.34 -22.36
C GLY A 129 -13.30 6.24 -21.27
N GLN A 130 -12.88 6.11 -20.00
CA GLN A 130 -13.38 6.94 -18.89
C GLN A 130 -12.53 8.18 -18.63
N ASN A 131 -11.72 8.62 -19.60
CA ASN A 131 -10.76 9.71 -19.48
C ASN A 131 -11.36 11.02 -18.97
N ASN A 132 -12.52 11.39 -19.47
CA ASN A 132 -13.14 12.69 -19.27
C ASN A 132 -14.02 12.81 -18.02
N LEU A 133 -14.27 11.69 -17.31
CA LEU A 133 -15.08 11.71 -16.10
C LEU A 133 -14.38 12.50 -14.98
N LEU A 134 -15.17 13.19 -14.18
CA LEU A 134 -14.71 13.81 -12.93
C LEU A 134 -14.81 12.80 -11.77
N PRO A 135 -14.03 12.97 -10.69
CA PRO A 135 -14.14 12.12 -9.49
C PRO A 135 -15.56 12.02 -8.92
N SER A 136 -16.36 13.07 -9.03
CA SER A 136 -17.77 13.11 -8.58
C SER A 136 -18.71 12.18 -9.40
N GLU A 137 -18.27 11.75 -10.57
CA GLU A 137 -19.05 10.86 -11.46
C GLU A 137 -18.65 9.38 -11.28
N LEU A 138 -17.65 9.10 -10.44
CA LEU A 138 -17.12 7.76 -10.23
C LEU A 138 -17.84 7.04 -9.08
N SER A 139 -18.06 5.73 -9.24
CA SER A 139 -18.38 4.87 -8.09
C SER A 139 -17.14 4.70 -7.17
N GLY A 140 -17.35 4.26 -5.91
CA GLY A 140 -16.24 4.01 -5.00
C GLY A 140 -15.18 3.05 -5.55
N GLY A 141 -15.61 1.96 -6.21
CA GLY A 141 -14.69 1.03 -6.87
C GLY A 141 -13.95 1.65 -8.07
N MET A 142 -14.61 2.51 -8.87
CA MET A 142 -13.95 3.24 -9.95
C MET A 142 -12.91 4.22 -9.40
N THR A 143 -13.24 4.96 -8.34
CA THR A 143 -12.31 5.87 -7.66
C THR A 143 -11.03 5.16 -7.22
N LYS A 144 -11.16 3.97 -6.60
CA LYS A 144 -10.00 3.15 -6.22
C LYS A 144 -9.17 2.71 -7.43
N ARG A 145 -9.81 2.26 -8.50
CA ARG A 145 -9.13 1.85 -9.73
C ARG A 145 -8.41 3.01 -10.42
N VAL A 146 -9.00 4.21 -10.48
CA VAL A 146 -8.31 5.42 -10.97
C VAL A 146 -7.11 5.76 -10.09
N ALA A 147 -7.25 5.68 -8.78
CA ALA A 147 -6.14 5.93 -7.85
C ALA A 147 -5.01 4.89 -8.00
N ILE A 148 -5.33 3.61 -8.27
CA ILE A 148 -4.34 2.58 -8.63
C ILE A 148 -3.66 2.93 -9.95
N ALA A 149 -4.41 3.29 -11.00
CA ALA A 149 -3.84 3.71 -12.29
C ALA A 149 -2.86 4.87 -12.12
N ARG A 150 -3.21 5.88 -11.31
CA ARG A 150 -2.31 7.00 -10.96
C ARG A 150 -1.08 6.53 -10.20
N ALA A 151 -1.23 5.59 -9.27
CA ALA A 151 -0.11 5.06 -8.50
C ALA A 151 0.91 4.30 -9.36
N ILE A 152 0.47 3.63 -10.43
CA ILE A 152 1.34 2.82 -11.29
C ILE A 152 1.81 3.53 -12.56
N VAL A 153 1.33 4.75 -12.84
CA VAL A 153 1.63 5.46 -14.10
C VAL A 153 3.12 5.73 -14.29
N MET A 154 3.86 5.96 -13.20
CA MET A 154 5.31 6.18 -13.17
C MET A 154 6.13 4.87 -13.18
N GLN A 155 5.50 3.70 -13.29
CA GLN A 155 6.17 2.39 -13.18
C GLN A 155 6.98 2.25 -11.89
N PRO A 156 6.33 2.36 -10.73
CA PRO A 156 7.03 2.36 -9.45
C PRO A 156 7.71 1.01 -9.17
N LYS A 157 8.78 1.02 -8.37
CA LYS A 157 9.38 -0.19 -7.79
C LYS A 157 8.67 -0.63 -6.51
N TYR A 158 7.99 0.31 -5.85
CA TYR A 158 7.33 0.12 -4.56
C TYR A 158 5.90 0.66 -4.64
N LEU A 159 4.92 -0.15 -4.25
CA LEU A 159 3.51 0.26 -4.19
C LEU A 159 3.02 0.17 -2.74
N PHE A 160 2.49 1.27 -2.24
CA PHE A 160 1.88 1.34 -0.92
C PHE A 160 0.37 1.50 -1.06
N CYS A 161 -0.39 0.68 -0.34
CA CYS A 161 -1.84 0.72 -0.30
C CYS A 161 -2.30 0.84 1.16
N ASP A 162 -2.86 1.99 1.51
CA ASP A 162 -3.40 2.22 2.84
C ASP A 162 -4.92 2.00 2.81
N GLU A 163 -5.39 0.90 3.42
CA GLU A 163 -6.79 0.48 3.48
C GLU A 163 -7.48 0.53 2.09
N PRO A 164 -6.97 -0.23 1.10
CA PRO A 164 -7.44 -0.13 -0.29
C PRO A 164 -8.94 -0.40 -0.44
N ASN A 165 -9.50 -1.29 0.38
CA ASN A 165 -10.88 -1.77 0.29
C ASN A 165 -11.86 -1.02 1.21
N SER A 166 -11.39 -0.03 1.96
CA SER A 166 -12.25 0.74 2.86
C SER A 166 -13.42 1.39 2.11
N GLY A 167 -14.66 1.10 2.58
CA GLY A 167 -15.89 1.65 2.03
C GLY A 167 -16.41 0.96 0.76
N LEU A 168 -15.85 -0.19 0.36
CA LEU A 168 -16.30 -0.99 -0.77
C LEU A 168 -17.18 -2.15 -0.32
N ASP A 169 -18.07 -2.59 -1.21
CA ASP A 169 -18.76 -3.86 -1.04
C ASP A 169 -17.79 -5.06 -1.23
N PRO A 170 -18.12 -6.26 -0.68
CA PRO A 170 -17.20 -7.39 -0.70
C PRO A 170 -16.76 -7.85 -2.10
N LYS A 171 -17.65 -7.76 -3.11
CA LYS A 171 -17.29 -8.16 -4.47
C LYS A 171 -16.31 -7.19 -5.11
N THR A 172 -16.53 -5.90 -4.90
CA THR A 172 -15.63 -4.85 -5.39
C THR A 172 -14.28 -4.92 -4.66
N ALA A 173 -14.27 -5.22 -3.36
CA ALA A 173 -13.05 -5.40 -2.58
C ALA A 173 -12.15 -6.51 -3.16
N ILE A 174 -12.71 -7.69 -3.47
CA ILE A 174 -11.98 -8.80 -4.11
C ILE A 174 -11.37 -8.36 -5.45
N VAL A 175 -12.10 -7.59 -6.26
CA VAL A 175 -11.57 -7.09 -7.55
C VAL A 175 -10.36 -6.17 -7.34
N ILE A 176 -10.39 -5.31 -6.32
CA ILE A 176 -9.25 -4.43 -5.98
C ILE A 176 -8.07 -5.24 -5.47
N ASP A 177 -8.29 -6.22 -4.59
CA ASP A 177 -7.23 -7.08 -4.06
C ASP A 177 -6.53 -7.86 -5.19
N ASN A 178 -7.30 -8.51 -6.07
CA ASN A 178 -6.76 -9.24 -7.20
C ASN A 178 -5.98 -8.32 -8.15
N LEU A 179 -6.49 -7.11 -8.43
CA LEU A 179 -5.79 -6.13 -9.26
C LEU A 179 -4.45 -5.72 -8.64
N ILE A 180 -4.39 -5.48 -7.34
CA ILE A 180 -3.14 -5.16 -6.61
C ILE A 180 -2.16 -6.34 -6.72
N GLN A 181 -2.61 -7.57 -6.50
CA GLN A 181 -1.76 -8.76 -6.56
C GLN A 181 -1.25 -9.02 -8.00
N GLU A 182 -2.10 -8.89 -9.01
CA GLU A 182 -1.70 -9.03 -10.42
C GLU A 182 -0.64 -8.00 -10.81
N ILE A 183 -0.84 -6.71 -10.46
CA ILE A 183 0.13 -5.64 -10.71
C ILE A 183 1.45 -5.94 -9.99
N THR A 184 1.39 -6.42 -8.76
CA THR A 184 2.57 -6.79 -7.97
C THR A 184 3.42 -7.84 -8.68
N LYS A 185 2.79 -8.88 -9.19
CA LYS A 185 3.45 -10.01 -9.88
C LYS A 185 3.94 -9.62 -11.27
N GLU A 186 3.08 -8.96 -12.05
CA GLU A 186 3.37 -8.55 -13.43
C GLU A 186 4.58 -7.63 -13.51
N TYR A 187 4.66 -6.63 -12.62
CA TYR A 187 5.76 -5.67 -12.60
C TYR A 187 6.88 -6.03 -11.63
N ASN A 188 6.78 -7.16 -10.92
CA ASN A 188 7.76 -7.61 -9.92
C ASN A 188 8.11 -6.51 -8.90
N ILE A 189 7.10 -5.79 -8.43
CA ILE A 189 7.24 -4.68 -7.46
C ILE A 189 7.13 -5.18 -6.02
N THR A 190 7.63 -4.39 -5.08
CA THR A 190 7.38 -4.62 -3.65
C THR A 190 6.09 -3.90 -3.28
N THR A 191 5.02 -4.64 -3.03
CA THR A 191 3.73 -4.06 -2.62
C THR A 191 3.53 -4.22 -1.12
N ILE A 192 3.14 -3.13 -0.46
CA ILE A 192 2.82 -3.08 0.96
C ILE A 192 1.38 -2.64 1.11
N VAL A 193 0.56 -3.48 1.71
CA VAL A 193 -0.86 -3.22 1.97
C VAL A 193 -1.08 -3.14 3.47
N ASN A 194 -1.54 -1.99 3.95
CA ASN A 194 -2.07 -1.86 5.30
C ASN A 194 -3.56 -2.17 5.27
N THR A 195 -4.00 -3.14 6.05
CA THR A 195 -5.42 -3.48 6.13
C THR A 195 -5.78 -4.10 7.48
N HIS A 196 -7.06 -3.98 7.85
CA HIS A 196 -7.69 -4.73 8.94
C HIS A 196 -8.76 -5.70 8.41
N ASP A 197 -8.96 -5.76 7.09
CA ASP A 197 -9.93 -6.67 6.47
C ASP A 197 -9.33 -8.06 6.30
N MET A 198 -9.85 -9.02 7.07
CA MET A 198 -9.38 -10.39 7.03
C MET A 198 -9.69 -11.12 5.71
N ASN A 199 -10.70 -10.67 4.94
CA ASN A 199 -10.93 -11.23 3.60
C ASN A 199 -9.76 -10.90 2.68
N SER A 200 -9.31 -9.64 2.68
CA SER A 200 -8.10 -9.23 1.92
C SER A 200 -6.86 -10.00 2.37
N VAL A 201 -6.70 -10.22 3.69
CA VAL A 201 -5.57 -10.99 4.23
C VAL A 201 -5.57 -12.41 3.67
N MET A 202 -6.71 -13.08 3.65
CA MET A 202 -6.85 -14.43 3.12
C MET A 202 -6.72 -14.50 1.60
N GLU A 203 -7.13 -13.45 0.89
CA GLU A 203 -7.05 -13.39 -0.58
C GLU A 203 -5.60 -13.20 -1.05
N ILE A 204 -4.93 -12.14 -0.57
CA ILE A 204 -3.66 -11.68 -1.14
C ILE A 204 -2.46 -11.71 -0.17
N GLY A 205 -2.59 -12.23 1.05
CA GLY A 205 -1.53 -12.22 2.07
C GLY A 205 -0.42 -13.25 1.79
N GLU A 206 0.68 -12.81 1.16
CA GLU A 206 1.84 -13.67 0.85
C GLU A 206 2.97 -13.52 1.87
N ASN A 207 3.09 -12.36 2.51
CA ASN A 207 4.06 -12.07 3.57
C ASN A 207 3.40 -11.08 4.53
N ILE A 208 3.14 -11.48 5.76
CA ILE A 208 2.26 -10.77 6.70
C ILE A 208 3.02 -10.43 7.97
N ALA A 209 2.89 -9.17 8.42
CA ALA A 209 3.32 -8.73 9.74
C ALA A 209 2.10 -8.30 10.57
N PHE A 210 1.89 -8.94 11.71
CA PHE A 210 0.89 -8.53 12.69
C PHE A 210 1.50 -7.56 13.70
N ILE A 211 1.01 -6.31 13.67
CA ILE A 211 1.45 -5.25 14.58
C ILE A 211 0.42 -5.09 15.71
N ASN A 212 0.88 -5.24 16.94
CA ASN A 212 0.11 -5.01 18.13
C ASN A 212 0.89 -4.13 19.12
N HIS A 213 0.26 -3.10 19.68
CA HIS A 213 0.87 -2.14 20.61
C HIS A 213 2.23 -1.56 20.17
N GLY A 214 2.41 -1.37 18.85
CA GLY A 214 3.63 -0.81 18.27
C GLY A 214 4.76 -1.81 18.09
N GLU A 215 4.52 -3.11 18.26
CA GLU A 215 5.48 -4.18 18.10
C GLU A 215 4.99 -5.20 17.07
N ILE A 216 5.90 -5.92 16.38
CA ILE A 216 5.53 -7.07 15.57
C ILE A 216 5.44 -8.29 16.46
N TRP A 217 4.21 -8.81 16.61
CA TRP A 217 3.93 -9.96 17.47
C TRP A 217 3.88 -11.28 16.71
N TRP A 218 3.75 -11.22 15.38
CA TRP A 218 3.77 -12.39 14.53
C TRP A 218 4.11 -12.01 13.10
N THR A 219 4.77 -12.94 12.37
CA THR A 219 5.04 -12.86 10.93
C THR A 219 4.81 -14.21 10.29
N GLY A 220 4.38 -14.24 9.03
CA GLY A 220 4.15 -15.46 8.27
C GLY A 220 3.36 -15.18 6.99
N ASN A 221 2.71 -16.19 6.44
CA ASN A 221 1.80 -16.09 5.31
C ASN A 221 0.36 -16.46 5.71
N LYS A 222 -0.58 -16.39 4.76
CA LYS A 222 -2.00 -16.67 5.03
C LYS A 222 -2.28 -18.12 5.49
N GLU A 223 -1.50 -19.08 5.02
CA GLU A 223 -1.62 -20.49 5.44
C GLU A 223 -1.14 -20.68 6.89
N GLU A 224 -0.02 -20.06 7.25
CA GLU A 224 0.55 -20.10 8.60
C GLU A 224 -0.30 -19.31 9.59
N LEU A 225 -0.98 -18.26 9.14
CA LEU A 225 -1.85 -17.43 9.96
C LEU A 225 -3.00 -18.24 10.58
N LEU A 226 -3.65 -19.10 9.81
CA LEU A 226 -4.77 -19.92 10.28
C LEU A 226 -4.34 -21.01 11.29
N ASN A 227 -3.07 -21.41 11.25
CA ASN A 227 -2.50 -22.48 12.10
C ASN A 227 -1.64 -21.91 13.24
N SER A 228 -1.68 -20.60 13.47
CA SER A 228 -0.85 -19.94 14.48
C SER A 228 -1.36 -20.22 15.90
N ASP A 229 -0.43 -20.51 16.82
CA ASP A 229 -0.70 -20.60 18.27
C ASP A 229 -0.66 -19.23 18.98
N ASN A 230 -0.39 -18.15 18.27
CA ASN A 230 -0.36 -16.81 18.86
C ASN A 230 -1.77 -16.36 19.27
N LYS A 231 -1.99 -16.23 20.57
CA LYS A 231 -3.32 -15.92 21.13
C LYS A 231 -3.86 -14.56 20.68
N GLU A 232 -3.01 -13.54 20.64
CA GLU A 232 -3.42 -12.18 20.29
C GLU A 232 -3.76 -12.09 18.79
N LEU A 233 -2.95 -12.75 17.94
CA LEU A 233 -3.28 -12.89 16.52
C LEU A 233 -4.61 -13.63 16.35
N ASN A 234 -4.81 -14.73 17.06
CA ASN A 234 -6.06 -15.50 16.99
C ASN A 234 -7.27 -14.67 17.46
N ASN A 235 -7.12 -13.87 18.51
CA ASN A 235 -8.18 -12.96 18.97
C ASN A 235 -8.53 -11.93 17.89
N PHE A 236 -7.54 -11.41 17.18
CA PHE A 236 -7.73 -10.46 16.09
C PHE A 236 -8.36 -11.12 14.85
N VAL A 237 -7.81 -12.24 14.38
CA VAL A 237 -8.24 -12.95 13.17
C VAL A 237 -9.65 -13.53 13.33
N PHE A 238 -9.90 -14.21 14.45
CA PHE A 238 -11.17 -14.88 14.74
C PHE A 238 -12.15 -14.02 15.54
N ALA A 239 -12.01 -12.69 15.50
CA ALA A 239 -12.97 -11.78 16.14
C ALA A 239 -14.39 -11.92 15.54
N SER A 240 -14.51 -12.21 14.23
CA SER A 240 -15.81 -12.42 13.59
C SER A 240 -16.27 -13.88 13.63
N GLU A 241 -17.58 -14.09 13.74
CA GLU A 241 -18.19 -15.43 13.73
C GLU A 241 -17.91 -16.21 12.44
N LEU A 242 -17.72 -15.51 11.31
CA LEU A 242 -17.42 -16.15 10.05
C LEU A 242 -16.04 -16.84 10.10
N PHE A 243 -15.02 -16.15 10.59
CA PHE A 243 -13.66 -16.71 10.68
C PHE A 243 -13.53 -17.75 11.81
N LYS A 244 -14.32 -17.68 12.89
CA LYS A 244 -14.37 -18.76 13.90
C LYS A 244 -14.73 -20.13 13.33
N ARG A 245 -15.51 -20.17 12.25
CA ARG A 245 -15.92 -21.43 11.58
C ARG A 245 -14.84 -22.03 10.69
N LEU A 246 -13.75 -21.30 10.41
CA LEU A 246 -12.62 -21.78 9.61
C LEU A 246 -11.54 -22.45 10.44
N ARG A 247 -11.68 -22.42 11.78
CA ARG A 247 -10.82 -23.08 12.75
C ARG A 247 -11.48 -24.42 13.15
#